data_fa10ef71d309fa5ea507bdf007505ddb
#
_entry.id   fa10ef71d309fa5ea507bdf007505ddb
#
_cell.length_a   1.000
_cell.length_b   1.000
_cell.length_c   1.000
_cell.angle_alpha   90.00
_cell.angle_beta   90.00
_cell.angle_gamma   90.00
#
_symmetry.space_group_name_H-M   'P 1'
#
loop_
_entity.id
_entity.type
_entity.pdbx_description
1 polymer ?
#
loop_
_entity_poly.entity_id
_entity_poly.type
_entity_poly.pdbx_seq_one_letter_code
_entity_poly.pdbx_strand_id
1 'polypeptide(L)'
;MEPSQEVKNFARFLRKKTDVDFTDAHVLDLGCGVGKHAFFFESLGATVIGYDIARNALQSARARVVETKSTVTFFEQNIGKPYPLPDQSIDIVLDVMSSNSLTEGERRVYVSEIHRVLKPGGWLFVRALCKDGDKNAHALLKEHPWKEKDTYLMPKSNFHERVFTEQDILALYESFLLIKKEKKHHYTRFEGVLYKRNYFVLYLQKASR
;
A
#
# COMPACT_ATOMS: atom_id res chain seq x y z
N MET A 1 -11.54 10.61 -9.42
CA MET A 1 -10.11 10.18 -9.37
C MET A 1 -10.02 8.70 -9.73
N GLU A 2 -9.11 8.35 -10.64
CA GLU A 2 -8.95 6.98 -11.09
C GLU A 2 -8.00 6.18 -10.18
N PRO A 3 -8.33 4.93 -9.82
CA PRO A 3 -7.40 4.05 -9.15
C PRO A 3 -6.22 3.67 -10.07
N SER A 4 -5.09 3.26 -9.51
CA SER A 4 -3.95 2.84 -10.33
C SER A 4 -4.29 1.59 -11.15
N GLN A 5 -3.64 1.45 -12.30
CA GLN A 5 -3.87 0.29 -13.19
C GLN A 5 -3.51 -1.03 -12.50
N GLU A 6 -2.50 -1.01 -11.61
CA GLU A 6 -2.08 -2.20 -10.85
C GLU A 6 -3.17 -2.67 -9.90
N VAL A 7 -3.85 -1.74 -9.21
CA VAL A 7 -4.99 -2.06 -8.32
C VAL A 7 -6.19 -2.57 -9.12
N LYS A 8 -6.49 -1.97 -10.28
CA LYS A 8 -7.52 -2.50 -11.20
C LYS A 8 -7.19 -3.93 -11.67
N ASN A 9 -5.92 -4.18 -11.98
CA ASN A 9 -5.46 -5.52 -12.40
C ASN A 9 -5.55 -6.53 -11.26
N PHE A 10 -5.24 -6.11 -10.02
CA PHE A 10 -5.39 -6.96 -8.84
C PHE A 10 -6.85 -7.33 -8.59
N ALA A 11 -7.76 -6.37 -8.60
CA ALA A 11 -9.19 -6.64 -8.45
C ALA A 11 -9.72 -7.59 -9.54
N ARG A 12 -9.26 -7.39 -10.80
CA ARG A 12 -9.60 -8.31 -11.90
C ARG A 12 -9.04 -9.72 -11.68
N PHE A 13 -7.82 -9.83 -11.14
CA PHE A 13 -7.20 -11.10 -10.79
C PHE A 13 -8.04 -11.81 -9.73
N LEU A 14 -8.39 -11.14 -8.62
CA LEU A 14 -9.21 -11.71 -7.56
C LEU A 14 -10.52 -12.28 -8.12
N ARG A 15 -11.27 -11.47 -8.87
CA ARG A 15 -12.57 -11.88 -9.45
C ARG A 15 -12.48 -13.06 -10.43
N LYS A 16 -11.34 -13.23 -11.12
CA LYS A 16 -11.20 -14.27 -12.17
C LYS A 16 -10.50 -15.53 -11.71
N LYS A 17 -9.72 -15.48 -10.66
CA LYS A 17 -8.78 -16.53 -10.27
C LYS A 17 -8.95 -16.99 -8.83
N THR A 18 -9.90 -16.41 -8.09
CA THR A 18 -10.19 -16.75 -6.70
C THR A 18 -11.69 -16.70 -6.47
N ASP A 19 -12.12 -17.18 -5.30
CA ASP A 19 -13.53 -17.19 -4.87
C ASP A 19 -13.91 -15.91 -4.11
N VAL A 20 -13.13 -14.83 -4.25
CA VAL A 20 -13.43 -13.55 -3.58
C VAL A 20 -14.66 -12.92 -4.21
N ASP A 21 -15.72 -12.78 -3.41
CA ASP A 21 -16.87 -11.94 -3.72
C ASP A 21 -16.67 -10.58 -3.06
N PHE A 22 -16.65 -9.53 -3.88
CA PHE A 22 -16.45 -8.17 -3.35
C PHE A 22 -17.66 -7.67 -2.55
N THR A 23 -18.86 -8.17 -2.76
CA THR A 23 -20.08 -7.72 -2.04
C THR A 23 -20.03 -8.06 -0.55
N ASP A 24 -19.31 -9.13 -0.18
CA ASP A 24 -19.09 -9.55 1.20
C ASP A 24 -17.70 -9.22 1.74
N ALA A 25 -16.84 -8.62 0.90
CA ALA A 25 -15.44 -8.40 1.26
C ALA A 25 -15.25 -7.14 2.12
N HIS A 26 -14.46 -7.28 3.17
CA HIS A 26 -13.94 -6.17 3.98
C HIS A 26 -12.54 -5.81 3.48
N VAL A 27 -12.36 -4.57 3.05
CA VAL A 27 -11.12 -4.06 2.47
C VAL A 27 -10.49 -2.99 3.38
N LEU A 28 -9.19 -3.10 3.63
CA LEU A 28 -8.41 -2.12 4.36
C LEU A 28 -7.39 -1.46 3.41
N ASP A 29 -7.52 -0.15 3.19
CA ASP A 29 -6.61 0.66 2.35
C ASP A 29 -5.62 1.41 3.26
N LEU A 30 -4.36 0.95 3.30
CA LEU A 30 -3.29 1.47 4.15
C LEU A 30 -2.55 2.62 3.46
N GLY A 31 -2.56 3.81 4.08
CA GLY A 31 -2.08 5.04 3.47
C GLY A 31 -2.99 5.46 2.32
N CYS A 32 -4.29 5.47 2.58
CA CYS A 32 -5.33 5.64 1.57
C CYS A 32 -5.32 7.02 0.88
N GLY A 33 -4.66 8.02 1.47
CA GLY A 33 -4.63 9.39 0.97
C GLY A 33 -6.05 9.95 0.79
N VAL A 34 -6.34 10.41 -0.41
CA VAL A 34 -7.66 10.94 -0.80
C VAL A 34 -8.70 9.85 -1.15
N GLY A 35 -8.39 8.58 -0.87
CA GLY A 35 -9.32 7.46 -0.95
C GLY A 35 -9.58 6.87 -2.34
N LYS A 36 -8.75 7.15 -3.36
CA LYS A 36 -9.02 6.70 -4.75
C LYS A 36 -9.19 5.18 -4.91
N HIS A 37 -8.43 4.39 -4.16
CA HIS A 37 -8.52 2.93 -4.18
C HIS A 37 -9.68 2.42 -3.31
N ALA A 38 -9.91 3.08 -2.17
CA ALA A 38 -11.04 2.79 -1.30
C ALA A 38 -12.38 2.94 -2.02
N PHE A 39 -12.63 4.08 -2.67
CA PHE A 39 -13.83 4.29 -3.48
C PHE A 39 -13.98 3.32 -4.65
N PHE A 40 -12.86 2.90 -5.22
CA PHE A 40 -12.88 1.89 -6.29
C PHE A 40 -13.37 0.54 -5.76
N PHE A 41 -12.86 0.05 -4.63
CA PHE A 41 -13.31 -1.22 -4.07
C PHE A 41 -14.76 -1.15 -3.57
N GLU A 42 -15.17 -0.01 -3.00
CA GLU A 42 -16.59 0.22 -2.69
C GLU A 42 -17.48 0.10 -3.94
N SER A 43 -17.04 0.67 -5.07
CA SER A 43 -17.79 0.57 -6.34
C SER A 43 -17.91 -0.87 -6.88
N LEU A 44 -17.12 -1.80 -6.36
CA LEU A 44 -17.23 -3.24 -6.62
C LEU A 44 -18.15 -3.97 -5.64
N GLY A 45 -18.64 -3.27 -4.60
CA GLY A 45 -19.53 -3.78 -3.56
C GLY A 45 -18.90 -3.98 -2.18
N ALA A 46 -17.59 -3.77 -2.03
CA ALA A 46 -16.89 -4.03 -0.78
C ALA A 46 -17.18 -3.01 0.32
N THR A 47 -17.15 -3.47 1.57
CA THR A 47 -17.06 -2.60 2.75
C THR A 47 -15.61 -2.17 2.94
N VAL A 48 -15.33 -0.85 2.95
CA VAL A 48 -13.95 -0.35 2.91
C VAL A 48 -13.63 0.57 4.08
N ILE A 49 -12.46 0.34 4.68
CA ILE A 49 -11.84 1.20 5.69
C ILE A 49 -10.53 1.74 5.11
N GLY A 50 -10.31 3.04 5.23
CA GLY A 50 -9.04 3.68 4.84
C GLY A 50 -8.31 4.28 6.03
N TYR A 51 -7.01 4.01 6.14
CA TYR A 51 -6.10 4.58 7.13
C TYR A 51 -5.09 5.51 6.48
N ASP A 52 -4.89 6.70 7.06
CA ASP A 52 -3.83 7.63 6.68
C ASP A 52 -3.48 8.54 7.86
N ILE A 53 -2.27 9.13 7.85
CA ILE A 53 -1.85 10.14 8.82
C ILE A 53 -2.04 11.57 8.29
N ALA A 54 -2.24 11.73 6.99
CA ALA A 54 -2.33 13.03 6.34
C ALA A 54 -3.74 13.62 6.47
N ARG A 55 -3.94 14.47 7.50
CA ARG A 55 -5.24 15.08 7.81
C ARG A 55 -5.89 15.79 6.62
N ASN A 56 -5.12 16.51 5.82
CA ASN A 56 -5.63 17.22 4.64
C ASN A 56 -6.15 16.23 3.57
N ALA A 57 -5.48 15.10 3.37
CA ALA A 57 -5.92 14.06 2.47
C ALA A 57 -7.22 13.40 2.97
N LEU A 58 -7.27 13.09 4.26
CA LEU A 58 -8.47 12.53 4.90
C LEU A 58 -9.65 13.50 4.88
N GLN A 59 -9.42 14.80 5.05
CA GLN A 59 -10.47 15.81 4.92
C GLN A 59 -11.08 15.79 3.52
N SER A 60 -10.25 15.74 2.48
CA SER A 60 -10.71 15.61 1.09
C SER A 60 -11.45 14.30 0.84
N ALA A 61 -10.95 13.18 1.39
CA ALA A 61 -11.61 11.88 1.28
C ALA A 61 -13.00 11.89 1.94
N ARG A 62 -13.11 12.43 3.16
CA ARG A 62 -14.39 12.52 3.91
C ARG A 62 -15.38 13.48 3.24
N ALA A 63 -14.91 14.61 2.68
CA ALA A 63 -15.78 15.51 1.91
C ALA A 63 -16.39 14.77 0.71
N ARG A 64 -15.59 13.94 0.02
CA ARG A 64 -16.09 13.12 -1.08
C ARG A 64 -17.08 12.06 -0.62
N VAL A 65 -16.91 11.44 0.56
CA VAL A 65 -17.91 10.52 1.13
C VAL A 65 -19.28 11.19 1.21
N VAL A 66 -19.31 12.42 1.73
CA VAL A 66 -20.57 13.19 1.83
C VAL A 66 -21.15 13.50 0.46
N GLU A 67 -20.33 13.99 -0.48
CA GLU A 67 -20.73 14.36 -1.83
C GLU A 67 -21.33 13.18 -2.61
N THR A 68 -20.68 12.00 -2.53
CA THR A 68 -21.07 10.80 -3.30
C THR A 68 -22.00 9.86 -2.55
N LYS A 69 -22.35 10.17 -1.28
CA LYS A 69 -23.09 9.27 -0.37
C LYS A 69 -22.45 7.90 -0.22
N SER A 70 -21.11 7.88 -0.23
CA SER A 70 -20.29 6.68 -0.06
C SER A 70 -20.39 6.15 1.38
N THR A 71 -20.15 4.85 1.55
CA THR A 71 -20.10 4.18 2.85
C THR A 71 -18.67 3.96 3.36
N VAL A 72 -17.66 4.35 2.58
CA VAL A 72 -16.24 4.22 2.97
C VAL A 72 -15.96 5.00 4.25
N THR A 73 -15.29 4.37 5.19
CA THR A 73 -14.90 5.01 6.45
C THR A 73 -13.41 5.31 6.46
N PHE A 74 -13.04 6.55 6.80
CA PHE A 74 -11.64 7.00 6.84
C PHE A 74 -11.22 7.40 8.25
N PHE A 75 -10.08 6.85 8.71
CA PHE A 75 -9.51 7.14 10.03
C PHE A 75 -8.11 7.72 9.94
N GLU A 76 -7.80 8.67 10.84
CA GLU A 76 -6.43 9.11 11.09
C GLU A 76 -5.74 8.03 11.90
N GLN A 77 -4.90 7.22 11.23
CA GLN A 77 -4.21 6.08 11.82
C GLN A 77 -2.82 5.95 11.22
N ASN A 78 -1.79 5.87 12.09
CA ASN A 78 -0.45 5.49 11.67
C ASN A 78 -0.41 3.98 11.41
N ILE A 79 -0.12 3.60 10.17
CA ILE A 79 -0.06 2.19 9.75
C ILE A 79 1.13 1.42 10.35
N GLY A 80 2.10 2.10 10.95
CA GLY A 80 3.19 1.51 11.72
C GLY A 80 2.85 1.30 13.21
N LYS A 81 1.57 1.40 13.62
CA LYS A 81 1.07 1.18 14.97
C LYS A 81 -0.01 0.10 14.97
N PRO A 82 -0.36 -0.50 16.12
CA PRO A 82 -1.45 -1.46 16.21
C PRO A 82 -2.76 -0.92 15.64
N TYR A 83 -3.50 -1.79 14.93
CA TYR A 83 -4.77 -1.42 14.29
C TYR A 83 -5.94 -1.68 15.24
N PRO A 84 -6.90 -0.74 15.40
CA PRO A 84 -8.12 -0.94 16.18
C PRO A 84 -9.14 -1.80 15.40
N LEU A 85 -8.69 -2.95 14.92
CA LEU A 85 -9.47 -3.92 14.16
C LEU A 85 -9.34 -5.30 14.81
N PRO A 86 -10.40 -6.12 14.82
CA PRO A 86 -10.35 -7.49 15.30
C PRO A 86 -9.38 -8.34 14.46
N ASP A 87 -8.88 -9.42 15.05
CA ASP A 87 -8.14 -10.46 14.34
C ASP A 87 -9.02 -11.05 13.24
N GLN A 88 -8.42 -11.40 12.11
CA GLN A 88 -9.07 -12.12 11.02
C GLN A 88 -10.41 -11.48 10.58
N SER A 89 -10.47 -10.15 10.51
CA SER A 89 -11.66 -9.38 10.15
C SER A 89 -11.63 -8.82 8.73
N ILE A 90 -10.47 -8.85 8.06
CA ILE A 90 -10.24 -8.23 6.75
C ILE A 90 -9.98 -9.30 5.70
N ASP A 91 -10.63 -9.17 4.54
CA ASP A 91 -10.44 -10.07 3.39
C ASP A 91 -9.30 -9.60 2.48
N ILE A 92 -9.17 -8.27 2.31
CA ILE A 92 -8.20 -7.66 1.40
C ILE A 92 -7.53 -6.47 2.07
N VAL A 93 -6.20 -6.44 2.05
CA VAL A 93 -5.40 -5.27 2.44
C VAL A 93 -4.70 -4.69 1.20
N LEU A 94 -4.72 -3.36 1.08
CA LEU A 94 -4.03 -2.62 0.04
C LEU A 94 -2.92 -1.77 0.66
N ASP A 95 -1.73 -1.85 0.12
CA ASP A 95 -0.63 -0.90 0.33
C ASP A 95 -0.12 -0.39 -1.01
N VAL A 96 -0.35 0.87 -1.28
CA VAL A 96 0.10 1.50 -2.53
C VAL A 96 1.08 2.61 -2.21
N MET A 97 2.36 2.27 -2.05
CA MET A 97 3.47 3.19 -1.79
C MET A 97 3.48 3.77 -0.36
N SER A 98 2.78 3.15 0.60
CA SER A 98 2.65 3.71 1.95
C SER A 98 3.71 3.19 2.91
N SER A 99 4.01 1.88 2.86
CA SER A 99 5.04 1.25 3.71
C SER A 99 6.47 1.72 3.42
N ASN A 100 6.70 2.39 2.30
CA ASN A 100 7.99 3.01 1.99
C ASN A 100 8.39 4.08 3.02
N SER A 101 7.40 4.78 3.59
CA SER A 101 7.61 5.89 4.53
C SER A 101 7.65 5.44 6.00
N LEU A 102 7.60 4.15 6.27
CA LEU A 102 7.75 3.60 7.61
C LEU A 102 9.22 3.42 7.98
N THR A 103 9.55 3.62 9.26
CA THR A 103 10.81 3.15 9.82
C THR A 103 10.85 1.62 9.84
N GLU A 104 12.04 1.04 10.00
CA GLU A 104 12.16 -0.42 10.08
C GLU A 104 11.39 -1.02 11.27
N GLY A 105 11.37 -0.32 12.42
CA GLY A 105 10.57 -0.72 13.57
C GLY A 105 9.07 -0.68 13.30
N GLU A 106 8.58 0.40 12.69
CA GLU A 106 7.18 0.53 12.30
C GLU A 106 6.78 -0.49 11.23
N ARG A 107 7.67 -0.81 10.31
CA ARG A 107 7.42 -1.80 9.24
C ARG A 107 7.24 -3.21 9.80
N ARG A 108 7.94 -3.56 10.90
CA ARG A 108 7.70 -4.83 11.61
C ARG A 108 6.29 -4.88 12.22
N VAL A 109 5.85 -3.80 12.87
CA VAL A 109 4.47 -3.71 13.39
C VAL A 109 3.46 -3.79 12.25
N TYR A 110 3.67 -3.05 11.18
CA TYR A 110 2.82 -3.03 9.99
C TYR A 110 2.61 -4.45 9.40
N VAL A 111 3.69 -5.22 9.19
CA VAL A 111 3.55 -6.59 8.65
C VAL A 111 2.82 -7.51 9.62
N SER A 112 3.15 -7.42 10.92
CA SER A 112 2.48 -8.19 11.98
C SER A 112 0.98 -7.88 12.05
N GLU A 113 0.62 -6.60 12.00
CA GLU A 113 -0.78 -6.17 12.05
C GLU A 113 -1.58 -6.59 10.81
N ILE A 114 -1.00 -6.47 9.62
CA ILE A 114 -1.63 -6.99 8.39
C ILE A 114 -1.89 -8.49 8.53
N HIS A 115 -0.87 -9.25 9.00
CA HIS A 115 -1.03 -10.68 9.18
C HIS A 115 -2.11 -11.01 10.22
N ARG A 116 -2.20 -10.23 11.32
CA ARG A 116 -3.20 -10.40 12.36
C ARG A 116 -4.62 -10.15 11.84
N VAL A 117 -4.85 -9.01 11.18
CA VAL A 117 -6.19 -8.61 10.75
C VAL A 117 -6.71 -9.35 9.53
N LEU A 118 -5.83 -9.86 8.65
CA LEU A 118 -6.24 -10.66 7.51
C LEU A 118 -6.85 -11.98 7.95
N LYS A 119 -7.97 -12.35 7.36
CA LYS A 119 -8.56 -13.70 7.46
C LYS A 119 -7.58 -14.73 6.89
N PRO A 120 -7.62 -16.02 7.34
CA PRO A 120 -6.98 -17.10 6.61
C PRO A 120 -7.43 -17.11 5.14
N GLY A 121 -6.48 -17.20 4.20
CA GLY A 121 -6.77 -17.06 2.77
C GLY A 121 -6.96 -15.64 2.27
N GLY A 122 -6.92 -14.64 3.14
CA GLY A 122 -7.04 -13.21 2.79
C GLY A 122 -5.86 -12.69 1.97
N TRP A 123 -6.06 -11.59 1.28
CA TRP A 123 -5.15 -11.07 0.25
C TRP A 123 -4.49 -9.77 0.65
N LEU A 124 -3.21 -9.64 0.32
CA LEU A 124 -2.45 -8.41 0.46
C LEU A 124 -1.91 -7.98 -0.91
N PHE A 125 -2.27 -6.77 -1.32
CA PHE A 125 -1.66 -6.09 -2.45
C PHE A 125 -0.59 -5.12 -1.96
N VAL A 126 0.61 -5.20 -2.53
CA VAL A 126 1.70 -4.26 -2.23
C VAL A 126 2.24 -3.66 -3.51
N ARG A 127 2.38 -2.34 -3.52
CA ARG A 127 3.21 -1.62 -4.48
C ARG A 127 4.25 -0.83 -3.69
N ALA A 128 5.53 -1.17 -3.86
CA ALA A 128 6.62 -0.58 -3.10
C ALA A 128 7.78 -0.17 -4.00
N LEU A 129 8.53 0.86 -3.60
CA LEU A 129 9.68 1.38 -4.36
C LEU A 129 10.78 0.32 -4.50
N CYS A 130 11.28 0.16 -5.72
CA CYS A 130 12.34 -0.78 -6.05
C CYS A 130 13.68 -0.03 -6.22
N LYS A 131 14.72 -0.50 -5.53
CA LYS A 131 16.10 -0.02 -5.68
C LYS A 131 16.74 -0.52 -6.96
N ASP A 132 16.47 -1.80 -7.31
CA ASP A 132 17.19 -2.52 -8.36
C ASP A 132 16.97 -1.88 -9.74
N GLY A 133 18.07 -1.34 -10.31
CA GLY A 133 18.06 -0.68 -11.62
C GLY A 133 17.32 0.66 -11.65
N ASP A 134 17.03 1.25 -10.51
CA ASP A 134 16.48 2.62 -10.39
C ASP A 134 17.62 3.62 -10.16
N LYS A 135 18.08 4.27 -11.24
CA LYS A 135 19.16 5.25 -11.17
C LYS A 135 18.81 6.44 -10.28
N ASN A 136 17.54 6.86 -10.27
CA ASN A 136 17.09 7.96 -9.44
C ASN A 136 17.10 7.59 -7.94
N ALA A 137 16.69 6.37 -7.59
CA ALA A 137 16.79 5.87 -6.22
C ALA A 137 18.26 5.84 -5.74
N HIS A 138 19.19 5.39 -6.59
CA HIS A 138 20.61 5.40 -6.26
C HIS A 138 21.16 6.82 -6.07
N ALA A 139 20.75 7.79 -6.89
CA ALA A 139 21.14 9.19 -6.71
C ALA A 139 20.60 9.76 -5.39
N LEU A 140 19.30 9.56 -5.10
CA LEU A 140 18.69 10.02 -3.85
C LEU A 140 19.34 9.41 -2.60
N LEU A 141 19.66 8.12 -2.64
CA LEU A 141 20.38 7.44 -1.54
C LEU A 141 21.78 8.03 -1.30
N LYS A 142 22.46 8.49 -2.35
CA LYS A 142 23.78 9.12 -2.26
C LYS A 142 23.71 10.57 -1.78
N GLU A 143 22.76 11.33 -2.29
CA GLU A 143 22.64 12.78 -2.08
C GLU A 143 21.90 13.13 -0.78
N HIS A 144 20.91 12.30 -0.40
CA HIS A 144 20.02 12.53 0.75
C HIS A 144 19.89 11.28 1.65
N PRO A 145 21.00 10.64 2.06
CA PRO A 145 20.92 9.42 2.85
C PRO A 145 20.21 9.66 4.19
N TRP A 146 19.46 8.67 4.63
CA TRP A 146 18.89 8.64 5.97
C TRP A 146 19.54 7.53 6.81
N LYS A 147 19.26 7.52 8.12
CA LYS A 147 19.93 6.64 9.10
C LYS A 147 19.68 5.13 8.90
N GLU A 148 18.61 4.75 8.21
CA GLU A 148 18.29 3.35 7.95
C GLU A 148 18.79 2.90 6.57
N LYS A 149 19.06 1.59 6.43
CA LYS A 149 19.50 0.98 5.19
C LYS A 149 18.59 1.33 4.02
N ASP A 150 19.15 1.70 2.87
CA ASP A 150 18.45 1.96 1.62
C ASP A 150 17.26 2.92 1.76
N THR A 151 17.41 3.92 2.63
CA THR A 151 16.41 4.94 2.92
C THR A 151 17.01 6.32 2.68
N TYR A 152 16.24 7.21 2.11
CA TYR A 152 16.64 8.59 1.87
C TYR A 152 15.58 9.58 2.38
N LEU A 153 16.00 10.80 2.67
CA LEU A 153 15.09 11.92 2.93
C LEU A 153 14.63 12.51 1.61
N MET A 154 13.33 12.68 1.44
CA MET A 154 12.80 13.37 0.29
C MET A 154 13.20 14.85 0.31
N PRO A 155 13.79 15.38 -0.78
CA PRO A 155 14.14 16.80 -0.86
C PRO A 155 12.93 17.69 -0.53
N LYS A 156 13.16 18.75 0.26
CA LYS A 156 12.15 19.73 0.65
C LYS A 156 10.96 19.18 1.47
N SER A 157 11.03 17.96 1.94
CA SER A 157 10.04 17.40 2.85
C SER A 157 10.74 16.69 4.01
N ASN A 158 10.03 16.48 5.12
CA ASN A 158 10.56 15.70 6.24
C ASN A 158 10.21 14.20 6.11
N PHE A 159 9.79 13.76 4.94
CA PHE A 159 9.47 12.37 4.71
C PHE A 159 10.72 11.59 4.29
N HIS A 160 10.88 10.42 4.86
CA HIS A 160 11.87 9.45 4.39
C HIS A 160 11.18 8.37 3.55
N GLU A 161 11.92 7.82 2.58
CA GLU A 161 11.43 6.73 1.74
C GLU A 161 12.47 5.62 1.69
N ARG A 162 12.04 4.40 2.01
CA ARG A 162 12.77 3.17 1.80
C ARG A 162 12.59 2.70 0.35
N VAL A 163 13.70 2.29 -0.28
CA VAL A 163 13.68 1.53 -1.53
C VAL A 163 14.16 0.11 -1.25
N PHE A 164 13.52 -0.87 -1.86
CA PHE A 164 13.79 -2.28 -1.58
C PHE A 164 14.58 -2.93 -2.70
N THR A 165 15.53 -3.80 -2.34
CA THR A 165 16.00 -4.84 -3.26
C THR A 165 14.94 -5.95 -3.34
N GLU A 166 15.03 -6.81 -4.34
CA GLU A 166 14.14 -7.97 -4.43
C GLU A 166 14.26 -8.88 -3.20
N GLN A 167 15.48 -9.10 -2.72
CA GLN A 167 15.72 -9.90 -1.52
C GLN A 167 15.06 -9.29 -0.27
N ASP A 168 15.23 -7.97 -0.05
CA ASP A 168 14.68 -7.30 1.13
C ASP A 168 13.14 -7.32 1.14
N ILE A 169 12.49 -7.11 -0.02
CA ILE A 169 11.02 -7.08 -0.06
C ILE A 169 10.42 -8.48 0.11
N LEU A 170 11.07 -9.51 -0.42
CA LEU A 170 10.62 -10.88 -0.23
C LEU A 170 10.81 -11.34 1.22
N ALA A 171 11.93 -10.99 1.85
CA ALA A 171 12.16 -11.26 3.28
C ALA A 171 11.14 -10.53 4.18
N LEU A 172 10.77 -9.30 3.84
CA LEU A 172 9.77 -8.53 4.60
C LEU A 172 8.41 -9.23 4.66
N TYR A 173 8.00 -9.89 3.58
CA TYR A 173 6.70 -10.55 3.46
C TYR A 173 6.81 -12.08 3.48
N GLU A 174 7.87 -12.66 4.08
CA GLU A 174 8.10 -14.12 4.13
C GLU A 174 6.97 -14.90 4.81
N SER A 175 6.21 -14.26 5.71
CA SER A 175 5.04 -14.87 6.37
C SER A 175 3.81 -15.03 5.47
N PHE A 176 3.87 -14.53 4.24
CA PHE A 176 2.81 -14.62 3.25
C PHE A 176 3.20 -15.52 2.08
N LEU A 177 2.23 -16.16 1.46
CA LEU A 177 2.42 -16.86 0.19
C LEU A 177 2.55 -15.84 -0.94
N LEU A 178 3.67 -15.85 -1.64
CA LEU A 178 3.87 -15.03 -2.84
C LEU A 178 3.14 -15.66 -4.04
N ILE A 179 2.05 -15.05 -4.47
CA ILE A 179 1.26 -15.52 -5.62
C ILE A 179 1.73 -14.88 -6.92
N LYS A 180 2.07 -13.60 -6.87
CA LYS A 180 2.56 -12.88 -8.05
C LYS A 180 3.55 -11.80 -7.64
N LYS A 181 4.63 -11.67 -8.43
CA LYS A 181 5.61 -10.58 -8.34
C LYS A 181 5.84 -10.00 -9.72
N GLU A 182 5.76 -8.69 -9.83
CA GLU A 182 6.15 -7.95 -11.02
C GLU A 182 7.05 -6.78 -10.63
N LYS A 183 8.04 -6.49 -11.48
CA LYS A 183 8.82 -5.26 -11.41
C LYS A 183 8.34 -4.35 -12.53
N LYS A 184 7.90 -3.16 -12.17
CA LYS A 184 7.38 -2.16 -13.10
C LYS A 184 8.10 -0.84 -12.95
N HIS A 185 7.85 0.05 -13.88
CA HIS A 185 8.33 1.43 -13.77
C HIS A 185 7.25 2.40 -14.26
N HIS A 186 7.34 3.61 -13.78
CA HIS A 186 6.63 4.76 -14.34
C HIS A 186 7.57 5.95 -14.39
N TYR A 187 7.18 6.94 -15.17
CA TYR A 187 7.86 8.21 -15.20
C TYR A 187 7.10 9.22 -14.36
N THR A 188 7.81 9.86 -13.44
CA THR A 188 7.27 10.96 -12.64
C THR A 188 8.05 12.23 -12.95
N ARG A 189 7.37 13.37 -12.94
CA ARG A 189 8.01 14.66 -13.13
C ARG A 189 8.16 15.35 -11.76
N PHE A 190 9.37 15.71 -11.42
CA PHE A 190 9.67 16.46 -10.20
C PHE A 190 10.54 17.67 -10.60
N GLU A 191 10.12 18.88 -10.22
CA GLU A 191 10.78 20.14 -10.57
C GLU A 191 11.10 20.28 -12.09
N GLY A 192 10.17 19.87 -12.94
CA GLY A 192 10.34 19.92 -14.39
C GLY A 192 11.16 18.77 -14.99
N VAL A 193 11.90 18.01 -14.20
CA VAL A 193 12.73 16.89 -14.65
C VAL A 193 11.92 15.60 -14.61
N LEU A 194 12.06 14.79 -15.65
CA LEU A 194 11.40 13.49 -15.77
C LEU A 194 12.28 12.40 -15.17
N TYR A 195 11.77 11.70 -14.15
CA TYR A 195 12.47 10.60 -13.48
C TYR A 195 11.76 9.28 -13.75
N LYS A 196 12.53 8.26 -14.09
CA LYS A 196 12.05 6.87 -14.10
C LYS A 196 12.14 6.33 -12.67
N ARG A 197 11.01 5.85 -12.14
CA ARG A 197 10.96 5.18 -10.84
C ARG A 197 10.56 3.72 -11.02
N ASN A 198 11.32 2.84 -10.42
CA ASN A 198 11.01 1.42 -10.40
C ASN A 198 10.21 1.06 -9.14
N TYR A 199 9.32 0.08 -9.26
CA TYR A 199 8.55 -0.44 -8.13
C TYR A 199 8.23 -1.92 -8.31
N PHE A 200 8.08 -2.60 -7.19
CA PHE A 200 7.52 -3.94 -7.12
C PHE A 200 5.99 -3.87 -7.00
N VAL A 201 5.35 -4.85 -7.62
CA VAL A 201 3.93 -5.16 -7.42
C VAL A 201 3.86 -6.59 -6.95
N LEU A 202 3.33 -6.79 -5.75
CA LEU A 202 3.19 -8.11 -5.14
C LEU A 202 1.72 -8.43 -4.90
N TYR A 203 1.31 -9.64 -5.23
CA TYR A 203 0.07 -10.26 -4.79
C TYR A 203 0.45 -11.34 -3.80
N LEU A 204 0.04 -11.16 -2.57
CA LEU A 204 0.39 -11.97 -1.42
C LEU A 204 -0.89 -12.52 -0.80
N GLN A 205 -0.81 -13.72 -0.24
CA GLN A 205 -1.94 -14.36 0.42
C GLN A 205 -1.53 -14.86 1.79
N LYS A 206 -2.35 -14.62 2.81
CA LYS A 206 -2.20 -15.29 4.10
C LYS A 206 -2.56 -16.76 3.94
N ALA A 207 -1.74 -17.68 4.47
CA ALA A 207 -2.05 -19.10 4.43
C ALA A 207 -3.44 -19.39 5.02
N SER A 208 -4.13 -20.38 4.46
CA SER A 208 -5.48 -20.77 4.92
C SER A 208 -5.47 -21.58 6.23
N ARG A 209 -4.27 -22.00 6.68
CA ARG A 209 -4.05 -22.74 7.95
C ARG A 209 -2.75 -22.32 8.60
#